data_fd632095ebf64b33b977405b5a158e45
#
_entry.id   fd632095ebf64b33b977405b5a158e45
#
_cell.length_a   1.000
_cell.length_b   1.000
_cell.length_c   1.000
_cell.angle_alpha   90.00
_cell.angle_beta   90.00
_cell.angle_gamma   90.00
#
_symmetry.space_group_name_H-M   'P 1'
#
loop_
_entity.id
_entity.type
_entity.pdbx_description
1 polymer ?
#
loop_
_entity_poly.entity_id
_entity_poly.type
_entity_poly.pdbx_seq_one_letter_code
_entity_poly.pdbx_strand_id
1 'polypeptide(L)'
;MSTNLRFLGGASEVGRIGAVLEGDNGRLLLDYGLQPDDPPKSPLPAPEVDALLLTHAHLDHCGLVPKIANRGTPIVSTPVTGDLAERMAQDTLRVAEIENYPLPFHKSAISDLVQNHRSILPGNVEYRGGFEFNVYNAVHIPGSVMYNFPQ
;
A
#
# COMPACT_ATOMS: atom_id res chain seq x y z
N MET A 1 -24.14 -1.06 11.18
CA MET A 1 -22.80 -0.56 10.80
C MET A 1 -22.74 -0.59 9.28
N SER A 2 -22.38 0.52 8.68
CA SER A 2 -22.22 0.55 7.22
C SER A 2 -20.72 0.55 6.90
N THR A 3 -20.31 -0.40 6.07
CA THR A 3 -18.94 -0.48 5.57
C THR A 3 -18.96 -0.18 4.08
N ASN A 4 -18.12 0.75 3.64
CA ASN A 4 -18.00 1.14 2.25
C ASN A 4 -16.60 0.77 1.74
N LEU A 5 -16.55 0.23 0.52
CA LEU A 5 -15.32 0.03 -0.22
C LEU A 5 -15.31 0.96 -1.43
N ARG A 6 -14.30 1.84 -1.50
CA ARG A 6 -14.15 2.79 -2.59
C ARG A 6 -12.81 2.56 -3.29
N PHE A 7 -12.86 2.30 -4.59
CA PHE A 7 -11.67 2.16 -5.40
C PHE A 7 -11.10 3.53 -5.80
N LEU A 8 -9.79 3.66 -5.64
CA LEU A 8 -9.01 4.82 -6.11
C LEU A 8 -8.36 4.56 -7.46
N GLY A 9 -8.18 3.29 -7.81
CA GLY A 9 -7.67 2.80 -9.07
C GLY A 9 -7.75 1.28 -9.14
N GLY A 10 -7.58 0.73 -10.33
CA GLY A 10 -7.55 -0.71 -10.54
C GLY A 10 -8.91 -1.43 -10.63
N ALA A 11 -10.04 -0.73 -10.47
CA ALA A 11 -11.36 -1.37 -10.47
C ALA A 11 -11.83 -1.82 -11.87
N SER A 12 -11.47 -1.07 -12.90
CA SER A 12 -11.85 -1.35 -14.30
C SER A 12 -10.65 -1.35 -15.26
N GLU A 13 -9.47 -1.51 -14.71
CA GLU A 13 -8.20 -1.48 -15.42
C GLU A 13 -7.18 -2.38 -14.71
N VAL A 14 -6.06 -2.66 -15.36
CA VAL A 14 -4.90 -3.32 -14.74
C VAL A 14 -3.92 -2.26 -14.24
N GLY A 15 -3.41 -2.43 -13.03
CA GLY A 15 -2.42 -1.53 -12.44
C GLY A 15 -3.01 -0.45 -11.53
N ARG A 16 -2.13 0.36 -10.96
CA ARG A 16 -2.43 1.44 -9.98
C ARG A 16 -3.49 1.09 -8.95
N ILE A 17 -3.32 -0.05 -8.30
CA ILE A 17 -4.28 -0.58 -7.33
C ILE A 17 -4.32 0.31 -6.09
N GLY A 18 -5.51 0.62 -5.63
CA GLY A 18 -5.76 1.31 -4.38
C GLY A 18 -7.24 1.32 -4.06
N ALA A 19 -7.58 0.98 -2.83
CA ALA A 19 -8.97 1.01 -2.36
C ALA A 19 -9.04 1.47 -0.91
N VAL A 20 -10.06 2.24 -0.57
CA VAL A 20 -10.36 2.66 0.80
C VAL A 20 -11.49 1.84 1.35
N LEU A 21 -11.24 1.16 2.46
CA LEU A 21 -12.26 0.52 3.29
C LEU A 21 -12.62 1.50 4.41
N GLU A 22 -13.86 1.93 4.46
CA GLU A 22 -14.36 2.92 5.41
C GLU A 22 -15.51 2.36 6.22
N GLY A 23 -15.41 2.46 7.53
CA GLY A 23 -16.43 2.10 8.50
C GLY A 23 -16.74 3.25 9.44
N ASP A 24 -17.64 2.99 10.40
CA ASP A 24 -18.06 4.01 11.37
C ASP A 24 -16.91 4.51 12.27
N ASN A 25 -15.88 3.69 12.49
CA ASN A 25 -14.80 3.95 13.45
C ASN A 25 -13.43 4.21 12.79
N GLY A 26 -13.35 4.26 11.47
CA GLY A 26 -12.09 4.57 10.80
C GLY A 26 -12.00 4.12 9.35
N ARG A 27 -10.79 4.25 8.81
CA ARG A 27 -10.48 3.98 7.40
C ARG A 27 -9.18 3.23 7.26
N LEU A 28 -9.17 2.28 6.34
CA LEU A 28 -7.96 1.60 5.88
C LEU A 28 -7.74 1.85 4.39
N LEU A 29 -6.50 2.02 4.00
CA LEU A 29 -6.10 2.00 2.59
C LEU A 29 -5.56 0.61 2.28
N LEU A 30 -6.08 -0.01 1.22
CA LEU A 30 -5.68 -1.34 0.76
C LEU A 30 -4.84 -1.17 -0.49
N ASP A 31 -3.55 -1.40 -0.39
CA ASP A 31 -2.54 -1.13 -1.41
C ASP A 31 -2.53 0.34 -1.89
N TYR A 32 -1.47 0.79 -2.52
CA TYR A 32 -1.40 2.09 -3.20
C TYR A 32 -0.28 2.05 -4.23
N GLY A 33 -0.63 1.64 -5.44
CA GLY A 33 0.32 1.28 -6.47
C GLY A 33 0.55 2.34 -7.52
N LEU A 34 1.58 2.10 -8.31
CA LEU A 34 1.94 2.90 -9.49
C LEU A 34 1.86 2.01 -10.72
N GLN A 35 1.11 2.44 -11.71
CA GLN A 35 1.08 1.74 -12.99
C GLN A 35 2.26 2.22 -13.84
N PRO A 36 3.16 1.31 -14.27
CA PRO A 36 4.20 1.65 -15.23
C PRO A 36 3.54 1.98 -16.58
N ASP A 37 3.75 3.20 -17.02
CA ASP A 37 3.30 3.73 -18.30
C ASP A 37 4.23 4.87 -18.69
N ASP A 38 4.03 5.53 -19.80
CA ASP A 38 4.81 6.67 -20.26
C ASP A 38 3.88 7.90 -20.46
N PRO A 39 3.78 8.78 -19.44
CA PRO A 39 4.33 8.70 -18.09
C PRO A 39 3.56 7.73 -17.17
N PRO A 40 4.16 7.31 -16.03
CA PRO A 40 3.48 6.46 -15.06
C PRO A 40 2.18 7.05 -14.53
N LYS A 41 1.20 6.18 -14.20
CA LYS A 41 -0.12 6.58 -13.72
C LYS A 41 -0.31 6.25 -12.25
N SER A 42 -0.90 7.19 -11.52
CA SER A 42 -1.24 7.07 -10.11
C SER A 42 -2.74 6.78 -9.92
N PRO A 43 -3.14 6.15 -8.80
CA PRO A 43 -4.52 6.17 -8.35
C PRO A 43 -5.01 7.60 -8.06
N LEU A 44 -6.30 7.75 -7.80
CA LEU A 44 -6.84 8.98 -7.21
C LEU A 44 -6.16 9.27 -5.87
N PRO A 45 -6.09 10.54 -5.44
CA PRO A 45 -5.53 10.89 -4.15
C PRO A 45 -6.22 10.15 -3.01
N ALA A 46 -5.42 9.53 -2.13
CA ALA A 46 -5.95 8.87 -0.95
C ALA A 46 -6.37 9.89 0.11
N PRO A 47 -7.51 9.68 0.80
CA PRO A 47 -7.87 10.47 1.96
C PRO A 47 -6.94 10.17 3.14
N GLU A 48 -7.13 10.87 4.26
CA GLU A 48 -6.54 10.48 5.54
C GLU A 48 -7.06 9.09 5.93
N VAL A 49 -6.14 8.21 6.31
CA VAL A 49 -6.43 6.82 6.70
C VAL A 49 -5.66 6.44 7.96
N ASP A 50 -6.19 5.51 8.74
CA ASP A 50 -5.57 5.07 9.99
C ASP A 50 -4.39 4.13 9.78
N ALA A 51 -4.40 3.39 8.66
CA ALA A 51 -3.30 2.54 8.22
C ALA A 51 -3.43 2.20 6.74
N LEU A 52 -2.30 1.84 6.12
CA LEU A 52 -2.27 1.19 4.82
C LEU A 52 -1.92 -0.28 5.03
N LEU A 53 -2.75 -1.18 4.52
CA LEU A 53 -2.48 -2.61 4.49
C LEU A 53 -1.91 -2.96 3.11
N LEU A 54 -0.65 -3.36 3.06
CA LEU A 54 0.03 -3.73 1.83
C LEU A 54 0.01 -5.25 1.67
N THR A 55 -0.54 -5.73 0.56
CA THR A 55 -0.66 -7.16 0.29
C THR A 55 0.66 -7.79 -0.15
N HIS A 56 1.37 -7.14 -1.06
CA HIS A 56 2.65 -7.59 -1.62
C HIS A 56 3.37 -6.46 -2.36
N ALA A 57 4.62 -6.69 -2.74
CA ALA A 57 5.50 -5.65 -3.27
C ALA A 57 5.63 -5.66 -4.80
N HIS A 58 4.57 -5.92 -5.55
CA HIS A 58 4.54 -5.54 -6.96
C HIS A 58 4.28 -4.03 -7.11
N LEU A 59 4.86 -3.42 -8.13
CA LEU A 59 4.83 -1.96 -8.34
C LEU A 59 3.41 -1.39 -8.37
N ASP A 60 2.50 -2.08 -9.01
CA ASP A 60 1.09 -1.70 -9.14
C ASP A 60 0.29 -1.83 -7.84
N HIS A 61 0.91 -2.38 -6.78
CA HIS A 61 0.36 -2.47 -5.42
C HIS A 61 1.12 -1.61 -4.41
N CYS A 62 2.45 -1.50 -4.53
CA CYS A 62 3.29 -0.83 -3.54
C CYS A 62 3.94 0.48 -4.01
N GLY A 63 3.86 0.82 -5.28
CA GLY A 63 4.70 1.86 -5.89
C GLY A 63 4.55 3.26 -5.28
N LEU A 64 3.41 3.60 -4.71
CA LEU A 64 3.16 4.89 -4.06
C LEU A 64 2.99 4.81 -2.53
N VAL A 65 3.27 3.65 -1.94
CA VAL A 65 3.22 3.47 -0.48
C VAL A 65 4.11 4.48 0.27
N PRO A 66 5.32 4.86 -0.22
CA PRO A 66 6.11 5.90 0.42
C PRO A 66 5.38 7.24 0.58
N LYS A 67 4.53 7.59 -0.39
CA LYS A 67 3.73 8.82 -0.36
C LYS A 67 2.74 8.84 0.82
N ILE A 68 2.20 7.69 1.18
CA ILE A 68 1.31 7.53 2.34
C ILE A 68 2.13 7.50 3.64
N ALA A 69 3.25 6.78 3.66
CA ALA A 69 4.16 6.75 4.80
C ALA A 69 4.68 8.13 5.18
N ASN A 70 4.91 9.00 4.21
CA ASN A 70 5.35 10.40 4.44
C ASN A 70 4.33 11.24 5.22
N ARG A 71 3.08 10.82 5.32
CA ARG A 71 2.06 11.44 6.15
C ARG A 71 2.15 11.02 7.63
N GLY A 72 3.02 10.06 7.98
CA GLY A 72 3.07 9.42 9.29
C GLY A 72 2.11 8.24 9.44
N THR A 73 1.43 7.83 8.36
CA THR A 73 0.49 6.71 8.36
C THR A 73 1.24 5.38 8.54
N PRO A 74 0.82 4.50 9.46
CA PRO A 74 1.40 3.17 9.58
C PRO A 74 1.20 2.35 8.31
N ILE A 75 2.28 1.69 7.87
CA ILE A 75 2.29 0.78 6.73
C ILE A 75 2.40 -0.64 7.28
N VAL A 76 1.36 -1.42 7.09
CA VAL A 76 1.22 -2.77 7.65
C VAL A 76 1.48 -3.80 6.56
N SER A 77 2.47 -4.63 6.74
CA SER A 77 2.81 -5.74 5.83
C SER A 77 3.67 -6.79 6.52
N THR A 78 3.95 -7.89 5.84
CA THR A 78 5.01 -8.80 6.30
C THR A 78 6.39 -8.13 6.23
N PRO A 79 7.37 -8.59 7.04
CA PRO A 79 8.73 -8.04 6.97
C PRO A 79 9.33 -8.11 5.56
N VAL A 80 9.17 -9.23 4.86
CA VAL A 80 9.68 -9.41 3.50
C VAL A 80 9.03 -8.42 2.52
N THR A 81 7.73 -8.22 2.60
CA THR A 81 7.03 -7.23 1.77
C THR A 81 7.53 -5.81 2.06
N GLY A 82 7.79 -5.49 3.33
CA GLY A 82 8.36 -4.19 3.72
C GLY A 82 9.74 -3.95 3.09
N ASP A 83 10.63 -4.92 3.17
CA ASP A 83 11.99 -4.84 2.58
C ASP A 83 11.93 -4.70 1.04
N LEU A 84 11.07 -5.48 0.40
CA LEU A 84 10.88 -5.41 -1.05
C LEU A 84 10.24 -4.09 -1.49
N ALA A 85 9.29 -3.55 -0.72
CA ALA A 85 8.67 -2.26 -1.00
C ALA A 85 9.68 -1.10 -0.89
N GLU A 86 10.59 -1.15 0.08
CA GLU A 86 11.69 -0.19 0.19
C GLU A 86 12.59 -0.24 -1.06
N ARG A 87 12.97 -1.42 -1.49
CA ARG A 87 13.78 -1.61 -2.70
C ARG A 87 13.06 -1.11 -3.93
N MET A 88 11.77 -1.42 -4.06
CA MET A 88 10.93 -0.96 -5.17
C MET A 88 10.82 0.57 -5.20
N ALA A 89 10.74 1.20 -4.02
CA ALA A 89 10.71 2.66 -3.91
C ALA A 89 12.01 3.30 -4.38
N GLN A 90 13.17 2.73 -4.04
CA GLN A 90 14.48 3.19 -4.54
C GLN A 90 14.57 3.08 -6.06
N ASP A 91 14.14 1.95 -6.64
CA ASP A 91 14.13 1.74 -8.08
C ASP A 91 13.16 2.69 -8.80
N THR A 92 12.01 2.95 -8.22
CA THR A 92 11.01 3.89 -8.77
C THR A 92 11.58 5.29 -8.93
N LEU A 93 12.29 5.81 -7.92
CA LEU A 93 12.96 7.11 -8.02
C LEU A 93 14.07 7.11 -9.06
N ARG A 94 14.86 6.03 -9.10
CA ARG A 94 15.94 5.89 -10.09
C ARG A 94 15.41 5.88 -11.53
N VAL A 95 14.34 5.14 -11.79
CA VAL A 95 13.69 5.11 -13.11
C VAL A 95 13.14 6.50 -13.47
N ALA A 96 12.49 7.19 -12.54
CA ALA A 96 11.97 8.53 -12.76
C ALA A 96 13.09 9.52 -13.13
N GLU A 97 14.25 9.45 -12.48
CA GLU A 97 15.41 10.28 -12.82
C GLU A 97 15.97 9.96 -14.22
N ILE A 98 16.11 8.68 -14.57
CA ILE A 98 16.64 8.24 -15.86
C ILE A 98 15.70 8.65 -17.01
N GLU A 99 14.40 8.42 -16.84
CA GLU A 99 13.38 8.72 -17.84
C GLU A 99 12.90 10.18 -17.82
N ASN A 100 13.43 10.97 -16.90
CA ASN A 100 13.04 12.37 -16.70
C ASN A 100 11.54 12.56 -16.41
N TYR A 101 10.96 11.62 -15.67
CA TYR A 101 9.59 11.76 -15.14
C TYR A 101 9.56 12.63 -13.88
N PRO A 102 8.42 13.26 -13.55
CA PRO A 102 8.23 13.87 -12.25
C PRO A 102 8.41 12.82 -11.14
N LEU A 103 9.13 13.16 -10.08
CA LEU A 103 9.31 12.24 -8.95
C LEU A 103 7.95 11.98 -8.29
N PRO A 104 7.55 10.71 -8.14
CA PRO A 104 6.25 10.35 -7.57
C PRO A 104 6.15 10.65 -6.07
N PHE A 105 7.28 10.73 -5.38
CA PHE A 105 7.42 11.10 -3.97
C PHE A 105 8.84 11.61 -3.72
N HIS A 106 9.03 12.32 -2.60
CA HIS A 106 10.35 12.80 -2.19
C HIS A 106 11.21 11.64 -1.66
N LYS A 107 12.53 11.72 -1.85
CA LYS A 107 13.48 10.68 -1.40
C LYS A 107 13.35 10.37 0.11
N SER A 108 13.06 11.38 0.93
CA SER A 108 12.85 11.19 2.37
C SER A 108 11.68 10.26 2.71
N ALA A 109 10.71 10.12 1.82
CA ALA A 109 9.56 9.23 2.01
C ALA A 109 9.95 7.75 2.12
N ILE A 110 11.11 7.36 1.59
CA ILE A 110 11.65 6.00 1.76
C ILE A 110 12.03 5.75 3.23
N SER A 111 12.65 6.72 3.88
CA SER A 111 12.94 6.64 5.32
C SER A 111 11.65 6.59 6.15
N ASP A 112 10.62 7.35 5.76
CA ASP A 112 9.32 7.33 6.42
C ASP A 112 8.64 5.96 6.27
N LEU A 113 8.77 5.31 5.11
CA LEU A 113 8.29 3.95 4.91
C LEU A 113 8.94 2.98 5.91
N VAL A 114 10.25 3.03 6.06
CA VAL A 114 10.98 2.18 7.00
C VAL A 114 10.55 2.45 8.45
N GLN A 115 10.45 3.73 8.84
CA GLN A 115 10.11 4.13 10.21
C GLN A 115 8.65 3.80 10.57
N ASN A 116 7.73 3.94 9.63
CA ASN A 116 6.29 3.74 9.84
C ASN A 116 5.83 2.31 9.51
N HIS A 117 6.73 1.43 9.08
CA HIS A 117 6.41 0.04 8.83
C HIS A 117 6.07 -0.71 10.13
N ARG A 118 5.00 -1.50 10.09
CA ARG A 118 4.54 -2.37 11.18
C ARG A 118 4.39 -3.78 10.63
N SER A 119 5.18 -4.69 11.16
CA SER A 119 5.23 -6.08 10.70
C SER A 119 4.05 -6.89 11.21
N ILE A 120 3.48 -7.68 10.33
CA ILE A 120 2.50 -8.72 10.63
C ILE A 120 2.94 -10.04 10.01
N LEU A 121 2.37 -11.13 10.47
CA LEU A 121 2.64 -12.48 9.96
C LEU A 121 1.34 -13.21 9.61
N PRO A 122 1.35 -14.10 8.59
CA PRO A 122 0.22 -14.98 8.34
C PRO A 122 -0.16 -15.78 9.60
N GLY A 123 -1.45 -15.97 9.82
CA GLY A 123 -2.00 -16.61 11.01
C GLY A 123 -2.36 -15.66 12.15
N ASN A 124 -1.95 -14.40 12.07
CA ASN A 124 -2.32 -13.39 13.06
C ASN A 124 -3.73 -12.84 12.82
N VAL A 125 -4.36 -12.44 13.91
CA VAL A 125 -5.54 -11.57 13.91
C VAL A 125 -5.09 -10.18 14.35
N GLU A 126 -5.46 -9.18 13.58
CA GLU A 126 -5.06 -7.78 13.80
C GLU A 126 -6.28 -6.88 13.90
N TYR A 127 -6.10 -5.74 14.55
CA TYR A 127 -7.12 -4.71 14.66
C TYR A 127 -6.54 -3.34 14.31
N ARG A 128 -7.06 -2.70 13.26
CA ARG A 128 -6.63 -1.37 12.80
C ARG A 128 -7.81 -0.59 12.26
N GLY A 129 -7.80 0.72 12.45
CA GLY A 129 -8.79 1.62 11.86
C GLY A 129 -10.25 1.23 12.10
N GLY A 130 -10.54 0.63 13.25
CA GLY A 130 -11.89 0.16 13.56
C GLY A 130 -12.24 -1.20 12.95
N PHE A 131 -11.31 -1.88 12.29
CA PHE A 131 -11.53 -3.18 11.65
C PHE A 131 -10.68 -4.27 12.28
N GLU A 132 -11.30 -5.42 12.53
CA GLU A 132 -10.60 -6.68 12.78
C GLU A 132 -10.37 -7.39 11.45
N PHE A 133 -9.21 -7.99 11.28
CA PHE A 133 -8.91 -8.79 10.10
C PHE A 133 -7.94 -9.93 10.39
N ASN A 134 -8.08 -11.00 9.63
CA ASN A 134 -7.17 -12.13 9.64
C ASN A 134 -6.16 -12.00 8.49
N VAL A 135 -4.94 -12.48 8.72
CA VAL A 135 -3.85 -12.46 7.75
C VAL A 135 -3.58 -13.88 7.26
N TYR A 136 -3.70 -14.10 5.96
CA TYR A 136 -3.45 -15.39 5.33
C TYR A 136 -2.32 -15.27 4.30
N ASN A 137 -1.57 -16.36 4.14
CA ASN A 137 -0.57 -16.43 3.07
C ASN A 137 -1.27 -16.45 1.70
N ALA A 138 -0.85 -15.59 0.78
CA ALA A 138 -1.43 -15.52 -0.56
C ALA A 138 -0.73 -16.45 -1.57
N VAL A 139 0.44 -16.97 -1.25
CA VAL A 139 1.21 -17.89 -2.12
C VAL A 139 1.41 -17.30 -3.54
N HIS A 140 1.76 -16.01 -3.60
CA HIS A 140 1.94 -15.29 -4.87
C HIS A 140 3.41 -14.93 -5.12
N ILE A 141 3.98 -14.05 -4.30
CA ILE A 141 5.42 -13.76 -4.24
C ILE A 141 5.87 -13.82 -2.77
N PRO A 142 7.18 -13.88 -2.48
CA PRO A 142 7.65 -13.89 -1.09
C PRO A 142 7.03 -12.77 -0.28
N GLY A 143 6.47 -13.11 0.88
CA GLY A 143 5.83 -12.18 1.80
C GLY A 143 4.40 -11.79 1.48
N SER A 144 3.83 -12.21 0.36
CA SER A 144 2.45 -11.86 -0.03
C SER A 144 1.40 -12.43 0.91
N VAL A 145 0.41 -11.61 1.24
CA VAL A 145 -0.70 -11.97 2.13
C VAL A 145 -2.05 -11.52 1.59
N MET A 146 -3.09 -12.16 2.09
CA MET A 146 -4.48 -11.74 1.95
C MET A 146 -4.99 -11.26 3.30
N TYR A 147 -5.81 -10.23 3.29
CA TYR A 147 -6.50 -9.71 4.46
C TYR A 147 -7.97 -10.09 4.37
N ASN A 148 -8.46 -10.81 5.37
CA ASN A 148 -9.85 -11.21 5.47
C ASN A 148 -10.53 -10.44 6.60
N PHE A 149 -11.58 -9.72 6.26
CA PHE A 149 -12.39 -8.93 7.20
C PHE A 149 -13.66 -9.73 7.51
N PRO A 150 -13.74 -10.42 8.67
CA PRO A 150 -14.94 -11.14 9.06
C PRO A 150 -16.10 -10.14 9.28
N GLN A 151 -17.31 -10.57 8.92
CA GLN A 151 -18.54 -9.81 9.15
C GLN A 151 -19.07 -10.03 10.56
#